data_9d5f8ff4654531e89b517eebd64768be
#
_entry.id   9d5f8ff4654531e89b517eebd64768be
#
_cell.length_a   1.000
_cell.length_b   1.000
_cell.length_c   1.000
_cell.angle_alpha   90.00
_cell.angle_beta   90.00
_cell.angle_gamma   90.00
#
_symmetry.space_group_name_H-M   'P 1'
#
loop_
_entity.id
_entity.type
_entity.pdbx_description
1 polymer ?
#
loop_
_entity_poly.entity_id
_entity_poly.type
_entity_poly.pdbx_seq_one_letter_code
_entity_poly.pdbx_strand_id
1 'polypeptide(L)' 'MKAQNVSLEGKTILVTGGAGFIGARLSQLLLERIHPVRVVVLDELNDYYDPRLKHWRLEQLRHTADRYAAQGSRFEIGR' A
#
# COMPACT_ATOMS: atom_id res chain seq x y z
N MET A 1 -11.64 -22.60 6.99
CA MET A 1 -11.41 -22.41 5.54
C MET A 1 -10.01 -22.86 5.20
N LYS A 2 -9.91 -23.66 4.18
CA LYS A 2 -8.60 -24.10 3.75
C LYS A 2 -7.86 -22.95 3.08
N ALA A 3 -6.64 -22.70 3.51
CA ALA A 3 -5.83 -21.65 2.90
C ALA A 3 -5.51 -22.00 1.46
N GLN A 4 -5.72 -21.05 0.58
CA GLN A 4 -5.25 -21.18 -0.79
C GLN A 4 -3.75 -20.98 -0.82
N ASN A 5 -3.06 -21.75 -1.64
CA ASN A 5 -1.63 -21.55 -1.81
C ASN A 5 -1.40 -20.40 -2.80
N VAL A 6 -1.93 -19.24 -2.45
CA VAL A 6 -1.77 -18.05 -3.27
C VAL A 6 -0.62 -17.25 -2.69
N SER A 7 0.44 -17.15 -3.45
CA SER A 7 1.56 -16.30 -3.08
C SER A 7 1.36 -14.91 -3.66
N LEU A 8 1.46 -13.91 -2.82
CA LEU A 8 1.42 -12.52 -3.25
C LEU A 8 2.80 -11.97 -3.57
N GLU A 9 3.83 -12.75 -3.28
CA GLU A 9 5.20 -12.33 -3.57
C GLU A 9 5.41 -12.14 -5.06
N GLY A 10 6.05 -11.04 -5.41
CA GLY A 10 6.31 -10.70 -6.80
C GLY A 10 5.10 -10.15 -7.55
N LYS A 11 3.98 -9.99 -6.88
CA LYS A 11 2.75 -9.51 -7.50
C LYS A 11 2.63 -8.00 -7.38
N THR A 12 1.86 -7.43 -8.31
CA THR A 12 1.42 -6.04 -8.23
C THR A 12 0.00 -6.04 -7.67
N ILE A 13 -0.20 -5.34 -6.57
CA ILE A 13 -1.49 -5.30 -5.87
C ILE A 13 -2.03 -3.88 -5.95
N LEU A 14 -3.23 -3.76 -6.49
CA LEU A 14 -3.92 -2.49 -6.61
C LEU A 14 -4.85 -2.32 -5.42
N VAL A 15 -4.68 -1.22 -4.70
CA VAL A 15 -5.52 -0.90 -3.54
C VAL A 15 -6.27 0.39 -3.85
N THR A 16 -7.57 0.29 -4.06
CA THR A 16 -8.41 1.47 -4.27
C THR A 16 -8.77 2.08 -2.93
N GLY A 17 -8.83 3.41 -2.88
CA GLY A 17 -9.04 4.10 -1.61
C GLY A 17 -7.89 3.92 -0.65
N GLY A 18 -6.67 3.77 -1.17
CA GLY A 18 -5.51 3.41 -0.37
C GLY A 18 -5.02 4.48 0.60
N ALA A 19 -5.45 5.72 0.42
CA ALA A 19 -5.13 6.78 1.39
C ALA A 19 -6.17 6.87 2.51
N GLY A 20 -7.28 6.12 2.43
CA GLY A 20 -8.26 6.02 3.50
C GLY A 20 -7.75 5.09 4.61
N PHE A 21 -8.51 5.04 5.69
CA PHE A 21 -8.09 4.32 6.90
C PHE A 21 -7.83 2.83 6.62
N ILE A 22 -8.80 2.15 6.01
CA ILE A 22 -8.67 0.70 5.78
C ILE A 22 -7.66 0.40 4.68
N GLY A 23 -7.70 1.16 3.58
CA GLY A 23 -6.78 0.95 2.47
C GLY A 23 -5.34 1.19 2.85
N ALA A 24 -5.07 2.22 3.65
CA ALA A 24 -3.72 2.51 4.12
C ALA A 24 -3.22 1.40 5.04
N ARG A 25 -4.07 0.88 5.92
CA ARG A 25 -3.69 -0.21 6.80
C ARG A 25 -3.36 -1.47 6.04
N LEU A 26 -4.20 -1.82 5.05
CA LEU A 26 -3.95 -2.98 4.20
C LEU A 26 -2.64 -2.83 3.44
N SER A 27 -2.42 -1.67 2.84
CA SER A 27 -1.19 -1.40 2.09
C SER A 27 0.04 -1.51 2.98
N GLN A 28 -0.05 -1.00 4.20
CA GLN A 28 1.04 -1.09 5.17
C GLN A 28 1.39 -2.55 5.49
N LEU A 29 0.37 -3.37 5.73
CA LEU A 29 0.58 -4.79 6.02
C LEU A 29 1.21 -5.52 4.84
N LEU A 30 0.77 -5.21 3.62
CA LEU A 30 1.34 -5.82 2.43
C LEU A 30 2.81 -5.47 2.29
N LEU A 31 3.16 -4.21 2.48
CA LEU A 31 4.54 -3.76 2.37
C LEU A 31 5.43 -4.33 3.46
N GLU A 32 4.89 -4.53 4.66
CA GLU A 32 5.66 -5.06 5.78
C GLU A 32 5.89 -6.56 5.69
N ARG A 33 4.93 -7.31 5.14
CA ARG A 33 4.93 -8.77 5.28
C ARG A 33 5.22 -9.53 4.01
N ILE A 34 5.11 -8.89 2.86
CA ILE A 34 5.28 -9.59 1.57
C ILE A 34 6.41 -8.92 0.80
N HIS A 35 7.43 -9.68 0.49
CA HIS A 35 8.59 -9.17 -0.22
C HIS A 35 9.04 -10.20 -1.27
N PRO A 36 9.20 -9.79 -2.52
CA PRO A 36 8.88 -8.46 -3.05
C PRO A 36 7.40 -8.28 -3.29
N VAL A 37 6.93 -7.05 -3.21
CA VAL A 37 5.56 -6.71 -3.54
C VAL A 37 5.54 -5.30 -4.14
N ARG A 38 4.67 -5.07 -5.10
CA ARG A 38 4.43 -3.74 -5.64
C ARG A 38 3.00 -3.35 -5.29
N VAL A 39 2.86 -2.33 -4.47
CA VAL A 39 1.55 -1.83 -4.06
C VAL A 39 1.27 -0.53 -4.80
N VAL A 40 0.18 -0.51 -5.56
CA VAL A 40 -0.27 0.67 -6.28
C VAL A 40 -1.55 1.14 -5.63
N VAL A 41 -1.53 2.35 -5.10
CA VAL A 41 -2.67 2.95 -4.43
C VAL A 41 -3.37 3.91 -5.36
N LEU A 42 -4.66 3.72 -5.55
CA LEU A 42 -5.52 4.65 -6.26
C LEU A 42 -6.43 5.33 -5.26
N ASP A 43 -6.35 6.65 -5.19
CA ASP A 43 -7.20 7.42 -4.29
C ASP A 43 -7.56 8.74 -4.94
N GLU A 44 -8.81 9.12 -4.85
CA GLU A 44 -9.27 10.37 -5.44
C GLU A 44 -8.75 11.58 -4.69
N LEU A 45 -8.34 11.39 -3.43
CA LEU A 45 -7.87 12.48 -2.59
C LEU A 45 -8.87 13.63 -2.53
N ASN A 46 -10.17 13.26 -2.52
CA ASN A 46 -11.22 14.26 -2.48
C ASN A 46 -11.33 14.89 -1.08
N ASP A 47 -12.15 15.89 -0.96
CA ASP A 47 -12.19 16.76 0.21
C ASP A 47 -13.06 16.27 1.36
N TYR A 48 -13.49 15.02 1.34
CA TYR A 48 -14.27 14.48 2.45
C TYR A 48 -13.46 14.34 3.73
N TYR A 49 -12.15 14.23 3.60
CA TYR A 49 -11.26 14.07 4.73
C TYR A 49 -10.19 15.13 4.67
N ASP A 50 -9.56 15.37 5.79
CA ASP A 50 -8.43 16.31 5.84
C ASP A 50 -7.33 15.82 4.89
N PRO A 51 -6.98 16.60 3.86
CA PRO A 51 -5.94 16.19 2.92
C PRO A 51 -4.59 15.93 3.58
N ARG A 52 -4.31 16.64 4.70
CA ARG A 52 -3.05 16.46 5.41
C ARG A 52 -2.94 15.06 6.00
N LEU A 53 -4.06 14.50 6.49
CA LEU A 53 -4.08 13.16 7.02
C LEU A 53 -3.83 12.11 5.93
N LYS A 54 -4.43 12.30 4.76
CA LYS A 54 -4.18 11.41 3.62
C LYS A 54 -2.73 11.47 3.18
N HIS A 55 -2.17 12.65 3.09
CA HIS A 55 -0.77 12.82 2.72
C HIS A 55 0.15 12.16 3.75
N TRP A 56 -0.17 12.29 5.03
CA TRP A 56 0.60 11.65 6.07
C TRP A 56 0.59 10.14 5.93
N ARG A 57 -0.59 9.55 5.65
CA ARG A 57 -0.70 8.11 5.44
C ARG A 57 0.13 7.64 4.24
N LEU A 58 0.08 8.38 3.15
CA LEU A 58 0.86 8.05 1.96
C LEU A 58 2.35 8.12 2.23
N GLU A 59 2.78 9.10 3.01
CA GLU A 59 4.19 9.20 3.42
C GLU A 59 4.63 8.02 4.27
N GLN A 60 3.77 7.56 5.19
CA GLN A 60 4.08 6.37 5.98
C GLN A 60 4.27 5.14 5.10
N LEU A 61 3.42 4.98 4.09
CA LEU A 61 3.53 3.88 3.16
C LEU A 61 4.83 3.97 2.35
N ARG A 62 5.20 5.16 1.93
CA ARG A 62 6.44 5.39 1.19
C ARG A 62 7.65 5.02 2.05
N HIS A 63 7.66 5.44 3.31
CA HIS A 63 8.75 5.10 4.23
C HIS A 63 8.86 3.58 4.43
N THR A 64 7.73 2.91 4.56
CA THR A 64 7.73 1.46 4.71
C THR A 64 8.29 0.78 3.46
N ALA A 65 7.87 1.22 2.28
CA ALA A 65 8.38 0.66 1.03
C ALA A 65 9.89 0.88 0.92
N ASP A 66 10.37 2.05 1.30
CA ASP A 66 11.80 2.35 1.26
C ASP A 66 12.57 1.43 2.20
N ARG A 67 12.02 1.13 3.37
CA ARG A 67 12.64 0.22 4.32
C ARG A 67 12.88 -1.16 3.71
N TYR A 68 11.97 -1.62 2.87
CA TYR A 68 12.04 -2.94 2.25
C TYR A 68 12.43 -2.89 0.78
N ALA A 69 12.95 -1.77 0.31
CA ALA A 69 13.32 -1.61 -1.10
C ALA A 69 14.40 -2.61 -1.53
N ALA A 70 15.31 -2.97 -0.63
CA ALA A 70 16.33 -3.95 -0.92
C ALA A 70 15.74 -5.34 -1.17
N GLN A 71 14.57 -5.64 -0.62
CA GLN A 71 13.85 -6.88 -0.87
C GLN A 71 12.93 -6.79 -2.09
N GLY A 72 12.94 -5.67 -2.80
CA GLY A 72 12.16 -5.51 -4.02
C GLY A 72 10.80 -4.86 -3.85
N SER A 73 10.50 -4.35 -2.65
CA SER A 73 9.21 -3.71 -2.42
C SER A 73 9.12 -2.35 -3.12
N ARG A 74 7.95 -2.06 -3.66
CA ARG A 74 7.66 -0.82 -4.37
C ARG A 74 6.30 -0.29 -3.93
N PHE A 75 6.22 1.03 -3.87
CA PHE A 75 4.97 1.71 -3.58
C PHE A 75 4.75 2.81 -4.61
N GLU A 76 3.57 2.85 -5.20
CA GLU A 76 3.23 3.84 -6.20
C GLU A 76 1.84 4.40 -5.93
N ILE A 77 1.67 5.67 -6.28
CA ILE A 77 0.38 6.35 -6.20
C ILE A 77 -0.10 6.55 -7.64
N GLY A 78 -1.25 5.96 -7.96
CA GLY A 78 -1.90 6.16 -9.24
C GLY A 78 -3.06 7.11 -9.10
N ARG A 79 -3.42 7.73 -10.18
CA ARG A 79 -4.56 8.64 -10.24
C ARG A 79 -5.45 8.32 -11.42
#